data_c165d088633ff5d2b63913e57769922e
#
_entry.id   c165d088633ff5d2b63913e57769922e
#
_cell.length_a   1.000
_cell.length_b   1.000
_cell.length_c   1.000
_cell.angle_alpha   90.00
_cell.angle_beta   90.00
_cell.angle_gamma   90.00
#
_symmetry.space_group_name_H-M   'P 1'
#
loop_
_entity.id
_entity.type
_entity.pdbx_description
1 polymer ?
#
loop_
_entity_poly.entity_id
_entity_poly.type
_entity_poly.pdbx_seq_one_letter_code
_entity_poly.pdbx_strand_id
1 'polypeptide(L)'
;MGAPHSDGALDVPAAMVTASYAPDFARCRLLCETADRHVSGMAHHYILVEGRDIALFRQLETPRRTVVDERDILPAWLRPYDDPLSGFRRRIWLSLRTQPLRGWHVQQLRRIAIAAHVEQQLLVFCDSDVAFVKPFDMARFRRHGLTRLFRRDGALSAPGLEGHRVWSANAGRVLGLSGKSTHDYVSTLISWDRDTVRAMCERIEAVTGKSWVAALGARRRFSECLLYGRFVDE
;
A
#
# COMPACT_ATOMS: atom_id res chain seq x y z
N MET A 1 -28.00 -27.45 -22.33
CA MET A 1 -26.68 -26.93 -22.71
C MET A 1 -26.79 -25.42 -22.64
N GLY A 2 -26.48 -24.85 -21.49
CA GLY A 2 -26.49 -23.39 -21.28
C GLY A 2 -25.09 -22.85 -21.56
N ALA A 3 -25.01 -21.90 -22.48
CA ALA A 3 -23.77 -21.19 -22.75
C ALA A 3 -23.32 -20.43 -21.51
N PRO A 4 -22.01 -20.33 -21.21
CA PRO A 4 -21.53 -19.50 -20.15
C PRO A 4 -21.80 -18.04 -20.51
N HIS A 5 -22.55 -17.33 -19.66
CA HIS A 5 -22.63 -15.88 -19.73
C HIS A 5 -21.22 -15.30 -19.55
N SER A 6 -20.64 -14.84 -20.63
CA SER A 6 -19.51 -13.91 -20.58
C SER A 6 -20.04 -12.59 -20.01
N ASP A 7 -20.02 -12.48 -18.68
CA ASP A 7 -20.08 -11.17 -18.03
C ASP A 7 -18.94 -10.33 -18.63
N GLY A 8 -19.28 -9.29 -19.38
CA GLY A 8 -18.33 -8.33 -19.93
C GLY A 8 -17.61 -7.60 -18.82
N ALA A 9 -16.70 -8.26 -18.14
CA ALA A 9 -15.69 -7.64 -17.31
C ALA A 9 -14.85 -6.81 -18.28
N LEU A 10 -15.08 -5.49 -18.33
CA LEU A 10 -14.12 -4.57 -18.88
C LEU A 10 -12.76 -4.93 -18.24
N ASP A 11 -11.83 -5.36 -19.09
CA ASP A 11 -10.49 -5.77 -18.68
C ASP A 11 -9.77 -4.51 -18.15
N VAL A 12 -9.99 -4.20 -16.87
CA VAL A 12 -9.38 -3.04 -16.23
C VAL A 12 -8.00 -3.45 -15.78
N PRO A 13 -6.97 -2.95 -16.44
CA PRO A 13 -5.61 -3.35 -16.18
C PRO A 13 -5.25 -3.07 -14.71
N ALA A 14 -4.74 -4.10 -14.01
CA ALA A 14 -4.30 -4.00 -12.63
C ALA A 14 -2.82 -3.59 -12.57
N ALA A 15 -2.47 -2.70 -11.63
CA ALA A 15 -1.10 -2.51 -11.21
C ALA A 15 -0.80 -3.38 -9.99
N MET A 16 0.28 -4.15 -10.01
CA MET A 16 0.89 -4.69 -8.79
C MET A 16 1.81 -3.64 -8.18
N VAL A 17 1.75 -3.49 -6.87
CA VAL A 17 2.57 -2.52 -6.12
C VAL A 17 3.27 -3.25 -4.98
N THR A 18 4.60 -3.18 -4.97
CA THR A 18 5.44 -3.80 -3.94
C THR A 18 6.36 -2.76 -3.33
N ALA A 19 6.28 -2.54 -2.03
CA ALA A 19 7.27 -1.74 -1.32
C ALA A 19 8.39 -2.65 -0.80
N SER A 20 9.66 -2.29 -1.06
CA SER A 20 10.81 -3.11 -0.69
C SER A 20 12.00 -2.26 -0.26
N TYR A 21 13.11 -2.90 0.14
CA TYR A 21 14.36 -2.28 0.56
C TYR A 21 15.52 -3.29 0.40
N ALA A 22 16.77 -2.82 0.42
CA ALA A 22 17.94 -3.62 0.06
C ALA A 22 18.04 -5.01 0.75
N PRO A 23 17.78 -5.17 2.07
CA PRO A 23 17.83 -6.49 2.71
C PRO A 23 16.83 -7.51 2.18
N ASP A 24 15.71 -7.05 1.57
CA ASP A 24 14.69 -7.92 0.99
C ASP A 24 14.86 -8.11 -0.54
N PHE A 25 15.93 -7.60 -1.14
CA PHE A 25 16.14 -7.65 -2.58
C PHE A 25 16.01 -9.07 -3.17
N ALA A 26 16.62 -10.08 -2.55
CA ALA A 26 16.57 -11.46 -3.03
C ALA A 26 15.13 -12.03 -3.01
N ARG A 27 14.35 -11.69 -1.98
CA ARG A 27 12.92 -12.07 -1.88
C ARG A 27 12.08 -11.35 -2.91
N CYS A 28 12.30 -10.04 -3.08
CA CYS A 28 11.61 -9.24 -4.09
C CYS A 28 11.91 -9.74 -5.51
N ARG A 29 13.15 -10.16 -5.79
CA ARG A 29 13.49 -10.82 -7.06
C ARG A 29 12.70 -12.09 -7.27
N LEU A 30 12.61 -12.96 -6.25
CA LEU A 30 11.80 -14.18 -6.31
C LEU A 30 10.31 -13.87 -6.53
N LEU A 31 9.77 -12.85 -5.85
CA LEU A 31 8.42 -12.37 -6.12
C LEU A 31 8.27 -11.99 -7.59
N CYS A 32 9.19 -11.19 -8.15
CA CYS A 32 9.16 -10.77 -9.56
C CYS A 32 9.16 -11.95 -10.51
N GLU A 33 10.08 -12.90 -10.32
CA GLU A 33 10.21 -14.11 -11.16
C GLU A 33 8.96 -14.99 -11.12
N THR A 34 8.37 -15.15 -9.93
CA THR A 34 7.15 -15.95 -9.76
C THR A 34 5.90 -15.22 -10.23
N ALA A 35 5.83 -13.90 -10.08
CA ALA A 35 4.76 -13.10 -10.64
C ALA A 35 4.76 -13.13 -12.18
N ASP A 36 5.91 -12.99 -12.82
CA ASP A 36 6.04 -13.07 -14.28
C ASP A 36 5.57 -14.42 -14.82
N ARG A 37 5.76 -15.49 -14.05
CA ARG A 37 5.40 -16.87 -14.43
C ARG A 37 3.94 -17.21 -14.15
N HIS A 38 3.37 -16.70 -13.09
CA HIS A 38 2.11 -17.19 -12.54
C HIS A 38 0.98 -16.15 -12.50
N VAL A 39 1.27 -14.85 -12.62
CA VAL A 39 0.23 -13.82 -12.49
C VAL A 39 -0.26 -13.35 -13.85
N SER A 40 -1.57 -13.45 -14.08
CA SER A 40 -2.28 -12.87 -15.24
C SER A 40 -3.09 -11.63 -14.83
N GLY A 41 -3.53 -10.83 -15.80
CA GLY A 41 -4.30 -9.61 -15.56
C GLY A 41 -3.49 -8.46 -14.93
N MET A 42 -2.16 -8.58 -14.84
CA MET A 42 -1.25 -7.54 -14.40
C MET A 42 -0.74 -6.73 -15.59
N ALA A 43 -1.11 -5.47 -15.68
CA ALA A 43 -0.63 -4.56 -16.72
C ALA A 43 0.77 -4.03 -16.39
N HIS A 44 1.01 -3.68 -15.14
CA HIS A 44 2.30 -3.14 -14.70
C HIS A 44 2.61 -3.49 -13.24
N HIS A 45 3.90 -3.62 -12.91
CA HIS A 45 4.39 -3.84 -11.55
C HIS A 45 5.27 -2.67 -11.11
N TYR A 46 4.89 -1.96 -10.05
CA TYR A 46 5.66 -0.87 -9.46
C TYR A 46 6.37 -1.35 -8.18
N ILE A 47 7.70 -1.22 -8.14
CA ILE A 47 8.51 -1.54 -6.97
C ILE A 47 8.93 -0.23 -6.31
N LEU A 48 8.43 0.06 -5.11
CA LEU A 48 8.67 1.31 -4.39
C LEU A 48 9.85 1.13 -3.44
N VAL A 49 10.91 1.89 -3.64
CA VAL A 49 12.13 1.78 -2.83
C VAL A 49 12.63 3.13 -2.34
N GLU A 50 13.54 3.09 -1.38
CA GLU A 50 14.30 4.26 -0.96
C GLU A 50 15.33 4.64 -2.03
N GLY A 51 15.61 5.94 -2.17
CA GLY A 51 16.51 6.46 -3.19
C GLY A 51 17.90 5.82 -3.23
N ARG A 52 18.44 5.41 -2.06
CA ARG A 52 19.72 4.70 -1.99
C ARG A 52 19.69 3.29 -2.58
N ASP A 53 18.52 2.66 -2.63
CA ASP A 53 18.33 1.28 -3.08
C ASP A 53 18.01 1.19 -4.58
N ILE A 54 17.75 2.33 -5.26
CA ILE A 54 17.37 2.40 -6.68
C ILE A 54 18.36 1.64 -7.57
N ALA A 55 19.66 1.88 -7.41
CA ALA A 55 20.67 1.24 -8.25
C ALA A 55 20.64 -0.28 -8.17
N LEU A 56 20.37 -0.83 -6.96
CA LEU A 56 20.23 -2.26 -6.75
C LEU A 56 18.96 -2.80 -7.40
N PHE A 57 17.83 -2.13 -7.21
CA PHE A 57 16.52 -2.62 -7.68
C PHE A 57 16.30 -2.43 -9.17
N ARG A 58 16.98 -1.51 -9.86
CA ARG A 58 16.91 -1.36 -11.32
C ARG A 58 17.21 -2.64 -12.11
N GLN A 59 17.92 -3.60 -11.53
CA GLN A 59 18.14 -4.91 -12.11
C GLN A 59 16.83 -5.71 -12.32
N LEU A 60 15.74 -5.32 -11.64
CA LEU A 60 14.43 -5.96 -11.75
C LEU A 60 13.53 -5.29 -12.80
N GLU A 61 13.94 -4.18 -13.39
CA GLU A 61 13.14 -3.45 -14.37
C GLU A 61 12.92 -4.26 -15.66
N THR A 62 11.73 -4.13 -16.21
CA THR A 62 11.31 -4.73 -17.49
C THR A 62 10.32 -3.76 -18.15
N PRO A 63 9.90 -3.98 -19.41
CA PRO A 63 8.85 -3.16 -20.02
C PRO A 63 7.53 -3.10 -19.23
N ARG A 64 7.29 -4.08 -18.35
CA ARG A 64 6.10 -4.14 -17.48
C ARG A 64 6.43 -3.98 -15.99
N ARG A 65 7.64 -3.52 -15.64
CA ARG A 65 8.05 -3.31 -14.26
C ARG A 65 8.93 -2.09 -14.12
N THR A 66 8.54 -1.18 -13.24
CA THR A 66 9.28 0.05 -12.94
C THR A 66 9.67 0.11 -11.48
N VAL A 67 10.91 0.51 -11.21
CA VAL A 67 11.38 0.82 -9.86
C VAL A 67 11.18 2.31 -9.60
N VAL A 68 10.38 2.63 -8.60
CA VAL A 68 9.98 3.99 -8.24
C VAL A 68 10.76 4.46 -7.03
N ASP A 69 11.43 5.61 -7.18
CA ASP A 69 12.08 6.29 -6.07
C ASP A 69 11.04 6.95 -5.15
N GLU A 70 11.16 6.76 -3.85
CA GLU A 70 10.27 7.43 -2.89
C GLU A 70 10.26 8.95 -3.01
N ARG A 71 11.37 9.55 -3.48
CA ARG A 71 11.52 11.00 -3.66
C ARG A 71 10.62 11.55 -4.77
N ASP A 72 10.20 10.71 -5.71
CA ASP A 72 9.31 11.08 -6.81
C ASP A 72 7.84 11.09 -6.37
N ILE A 73 7.50 10.35 -5.31
CA ILE A 73 6.12 10.16 -4.86
C ILE A 73 5.83 10.75 -3.47
N LEU A 74 6.85 11.01 -2.66
CA LEU A 74 6.69 11.62 -1.33
C LEU A 74 7.12 13.09 -1.35
N PRO A 75 6.55 13.92 -0.45
CA PRO A 75 6.90 15.34 -0.41
C PRO A 75 8.38 15.58 -0.09
N ALA A 76 9.02 16.50 -0.80
CA ALA A 76 10.45 16.84 -0.65
C ALA A 76 10.85 17.33 0.76
N TRP A 77 9.89 17.76 1.58
CA TRP A 77 10.15 18.15 2.97
C TRP A 77 10.31 16.96 3.92
N LEU A 78 9.94 15.73 3.53
CA LEU A 78 10.15 14.50 4.30
C LEU A 78 11.48 13.86 3.87
N ARG A 79 12.55 14.13 4.61
CA ARG A 79 13.92 13.77 4.18
C ARG A 79 14.46 12.57 4.95
N PRO A 80 15.06 11.59 4.26
CA PRO A 80 15.72 10.46 4.87
C PRO A 80 17.14 10.81 5.35
N TYR A 81 17.48 10.33 6.55
CA TYR A 81 18.82 10.42 7.16
C TYR A 81 19.22 9.06 7.72
N ASP A 82 20.51 8.83 7.87
CA ASP A 82 20.99 7.67 8.62
C ASP A 82 20.71 7.86 10.11
N ASP A 83 20.09 6.86 10.74
CA ASP A 83 19.70 6.92 12.15
C ASP A 83 20.92 6.61 13.05
N PRO A 84 21.55 7.61 13.72
CA PRO A 84 22.71 7.39 14.56
C PRO A 84 22.40 6.50 15.77
N LEU A 85 21.15 6.51 16.27
CA LEU A 85 20.73 5.65 17.38
C LEU A 85 20.69 4.17 17.02
N SER A 86 20.68 3.85 15.72
CA SER A 86 20.79 2.48 15.22
C SER A 86 22.20 2.08 14.82
N GLY A 87 23.22 2.91 15.11
CA GLY A 87 24.56 2.75 14.57
C GLY A 87 24.60 2.87 13.05
N PHE A 88 23.82 3.77 12.50
CA PHE A 88 23.68 4.03 11.05
C PHE A 88 23.16 2.84 10.20
N ARG A 89 22.63 1.81 10.85
CA ARG A 89 22.07 0.62 10.17
C ARG A 89 20.68 0.86 9.59
N ARG A 90 19.92 1.81 10.17
CA ARG A 90 18.53 2.13 9.80
C ARG A 90 18.43 3.56 9.32
N ARG A 91 17.33 3.83 8.62
CA ARG A 91 16.99 5.19 8.21
C ARG A 91 15.92 5.77 9.11
N ILE A 92 15.93 7.09 9.22
CA ILE A 92 14.92 7.89 9.86
C ILE A 92 14.55 9.04 8.92
N TRP A 93 13.27 9.31 8.76
CA TRP A 93 12.78 10.43 7.95
C TRP A 93 12.39 11.55 8.88
N LEU A 94 12.97 12.73 8.65
CA LEU A 94 12.80 13.90 9.48
C LEU A 94 12.09 15.01 8.72
N SER A 95 11.26 15.76 9.41
CA SER A 95 10.64 16.99 8.93
C SER A 95 10.16 17.85 10.11
N LEU A 96 9.87 19.13 9.84
CA LEU A 96 9.21 20.00 10.80
C LEU A 96 7.68 19.79 10.87
N ARG A 97 7.12 18.93 10.01
CA ARG A 97 5.67 18.70 9.87
C ARG A 97 5.20 17.38 10.46
N THR A 98 6.12 16.47 10.77
CA THR A 98 5.84 15.14 11.29
C THR A 98 6.73 14.81 12.47
N GLN A 99 6.35 13.80 13.24
CA GLN A 99 7.31 13.13 14.12
C GLN A 99 8.37 12.42 13.28
N PRO A 100 9.55 12.09 13.84
CA PRO A 100 10.52 11.23 13.16
C PRO A 100 9.90 9.91 12.75
N LEU A 101 9.89 9.60 11.45
CA LEU A 101 9.32 8.38 10.88
C LEU A 101 10.42 7.36 10.63
N ARG A 102 10.07 6.08 10.74
CA ARG A 102 10.96 4.94 10.43
C ARG A 102 10.48 4.22 9.18
N GLY A 103 11.30 3.34 8.61
CA GLY A 103 11.05 2.65 7.35
C GLY A 103 9.65 2.05 7.21
N TRP A 104 9.15 1.39 8.26
CA TRP A 104 7.79 0.83 8.26
C TRP A 104 6.68 1.88 8.06
N HIS A 105 6.82 3.08 8.64
CA HIS A 105 5.83 4.15 8.44
C HIS A 105 5.90 4.69 7.01
N VAL A 106 7.12 4.89 6.51
CA VAL A 106 7.34 5.46 5.17
C VAL A 106 6.92 4.47 4.08
N GLN A 107 7.10 3.18 4.30
CA GLN A 107 6.58 2.14 3.42
C GLN A 107 5.07 2.28 3.20
N GLN A 108 4.31 2.52 4.26
CA GLN A 108 2.86 2.73 4.18
C GLN A 108 2.51 4.02 3.44
N LEU A 109 3.27 5.11 3.69
CA LEU A 109 3.07 6.37 2.95
C LEU A 109 3.33 6.20 1.45
N ARG A 110 4.36 5.43 1.05
CA ARG A 110 4.64 5.11 -0.37
C ARG A 110 3.48 4.35 -1.01
N ARG A 111 2.89 3.38 -0.29
CA ARG A 111 1.73 2.59 -0.78
C ARG A 111 0.50 3.46 -1.02
N ILE A 112 0.27 4.48 -0.21
CA ILE A 112 -0.81 5.46 -0.44
C ILE A 112 -0.42 6.41 -1.59
N ALA A 113 0.80 6.96 -1.56
CA ALA A 113 1.26 7.98 -2.48
C ALA A 113 1.24 7.53 -3.95
N ILE A 114 1.54 6.26 -4.22
CA ILE A 114 1.62 5.73 -5.58
C ILE A 114 0.31 5.89 -6.36
N ALA A 115 -0.84 5.94 -5.70
CA ALA A 115 -2.14 6.13 -6.34
C ALA A 115 -2.25 7.47 -7.12
N ALA A 116 -1.43 8.46 -6.80
CA ALA A 116 -1.39 9.72 -7.55
C ALA A 116 -0.50 9.64 -8.81
N HIS A 117 0.31 8.59 -8.97
CA HIS A 117 1.37 8.48 -9.96
C HIS A 117 1.19 7.34 -10.97
N VAL A 118 0.08 6.60 -10.88
CA VAL A 118 -0.21 5.46 -11.78
C VAL A 118 -1.54 5.68 -12.51
N GLU A 119 -1.66 5.05 -13.67
CA GLU A 119 -2.86 5.13 -14.51
C GLU A 119 -3.89 4.04 -14.19
N GLN A 120 -3.42 2.89 -13.72
CA GLN A 120 -4.26 1.73 -13.45
C GLN A 120 -5.24 2.00 -12.31
N GLN A 121 -6.51 1.68 -12.54
CA GLN A 121 -7.58 1.87 -11.56
C GLN A 121 -7.50 0.86 -10.41
N LEU A 122 -7.17 -0.39 -10.72
CA LEU A 122 -7.01 -1.45 -9.74
C LEU A 122 -5.55 -1.53 -9.28
N LEU A 123 -5.31 -1.28 -8.00
CA LEU A 123 -4.01 -1.42 -7.34
C LEU A 123 -4.01 -2.69 -6.48
N VAL A 124 -3.10 -3.61 -6.75
CA VAL A 124 -2.91 -4.83 -5.96
C VAL A 124 -1.59 -4.75 -5.22
N PHE A 125 -1.66 -4.57 -3.92
CA PHE A 125 -0.47 -4.51 -3.06
C PHE A 125 -0.05 -5.90 -2.64
N CYS A 126 1.23 -6.19 -2.84
CA CYS A 126 1.87 -7.46 -2.50
C CYS A 126 3.17 -7.18 -1.73
N ASP A 127 3.38 -7.86 -0.61
CA ASP A 127 4.61 -7.73 0.16
C ASP A 127 5.78 -8.38 -0.58
N SER A 128 7.00 -7.86 -0.39
CA SER A 128 8.20 -8.28 -1.16
C SER A 128 8.69 -9.70 -0.83
N ASP A 129 8.18 -10.31 0.24
CA ASP A 129 8.53 -11.65 0.70
C ASP A 129 7.49 -12.73 0.35
N VAL A 130 6.61 -12.42 -0.61
CA VAL A 130 5.61 -13.33 -1.16
C VAL A 130 6.14 -14.00 -2.44
N ALA A 131 5.71 -15.23 -2.74
CA ALA A 131 5.94 -15.91 -3.99
C ALA A 131 4.64 -16.56 -4.52
N PHE A 132 4.39 -16.44 -5.82
CA PHE A 132 3.27 -17.10 -6.47
C PHE A 132 3.69 -18.51 -6.92
N VAL A 133 3.08 -19.55 -6.35
CA VAL A 133 3.43 -20.95 -6.61
C VAL A 133 2.45 -21.66 -7.56
N LYS A 134 1.41 -20.95 -7.99
CA LYS A 134 0.39 -21.46 -8.93
C LYS A 134 -0.25 -20.30 -9.70
N PRO A 135 -0.93 -20.56 -10.83
CA PRO A 135 -1.62 -19.53 -11.59
C PRO A 135 -2.55 -18.68 -10.72
N PHE A 136 -2.44 -17.38 -10.88
CA PHE A 136 -3.21 -16.38 -10.14
C PHE A 136 -3.65 -15.27 -11.10
N ASP A 137 -4.96 -15.02 -11.16
CA ASP A 137 -5.53 -13.96 -12.00
C ASP A 137 -5.94 -12.77 -11.14
N MET A 138 -5.41 -11.58 -11.47
CA MET A 138 -5.74 -10.34 -10.78
C MET A 138 -7.18 -9.88 -11.03
N ALA A 139 -7.84 -10.34 -12.10
CA ALA A 139 -9.25 -10.03 -12.36
C ALA A 139 -10.17 -10.44 -11.21
N ARG A 140 -9.78 -11.43 -10.38
CA ARG A 140 -10.52 -11.86 -9.18
C ARG A 140 -10.63 -10.80 -8.09
N PHE A 141 -9.83 -9.74 -8.14
CA PHE A 141 -9.97 -8.59 -7.25
C PHE A 141 -11.05 -7.60 -7.68
N ARG A 142 -11.69 -7.84 -8.83
CA ARG A 142 -12.80 -7.02 -9.32
C ARG A 142 -14.04 -7.88 -9.55
N ARG A 143 -15.19 -7.35 -9.18
CA ARG A 143 -16.49 -8.01 -9.41
C ARG A 143 -17.56 -6.95 -9.67
N HIS A 144 -18.30 -7.08 -10.76
CA HIS A 144 -19.35 -6.14 -11.14
C HIS A 144 -18.88 -4.67 -11.16
N GLY A 145 -17.68 -4.40 -11.67
CA GLY A 145 -17.09 -3.05 -11.71
C GLY A 145 -16.52 -2.54 -10.39
N LEU A 146 -16.69 -3.25 -9.27
CA LEU A 146 -16.22 -2.87 -7.94
C LEU A 146 -14.92 -3.60 -7.57
N THR A 147 -14.02 -2.90 -6.90
CA THR A 147 -12.81 -3.47 -6.31
C THR A 147 -13.16 -4.19 -5.01
N ARG A 148 -12.69 -5.43 -4.85
CA ARG A 148 -12.93 -6.22 -3.63
C ARG A 148 -12.17 -5.66 -2.44
N LEU A 149 -12.87 -5.39 -1.36
CA LEU A 149 -12.26 -5.03 -0.09
C LEU A 149 -11.92 -6.29 0.71
N PHE A 150 -10.65 -6.42 1.14
CA PHE A 150 -10.30 -7.42 2.15
C PHE A 150 -10.78 -6.95 3.52
N ARG A 151 -11.60 -7.75 4.20
CA ARG A 151 -12.12 -7.48 5.53
C ARG A 151 -12.25 -8.77 6.34
N ARG A 152 -11.83 -8.72 7.59
CA ARG A 152 -12.08 -9.75 8.60
C ARG A 152 -13.08 -9.21 9.64
N ASP A 153 -14.31 -9.68 9.54
CA ASP A 153 -15.39 -9.20 10.39
C ASP A 153 -15.15 -9.51 11.86
N GLY A 154 -15.30 -8.50 12.72
CA GLY A 154 -15.17 -8.65 14.17
C GLY A 154 -13.78 -9.00 14.70
N ALA A 155 -12.76 -9.12 13.83
CA ALA A 155 -11.44 -9.60 14.21
C ALA A 155 -10.76 -8.74 15.29
N LEU A 156 -11.01 -7.44 15.32
CA LEU A 156 -10.43 -6.54 16.32
C LEU A 156 -10.98 -6.77 17.73
N SER A 157 -12.04 -7.55 17.90
CA SER A 157 -12.55 -7.95 19.23
C SER A 157 -11.71 -9.07 19.84
N ALA A 158 -10.91 -9.78 19.05
CA ALA A 158 -10.06 -10.87 19.52
C ALA A 158 -8.83 -10.35 20.30
N PRO A 159 -8.29 -11.12 21.25
CA PRO A 159 -7.03 -10.79 21.93
C PRO A 159 -5.86 -10.80 20.95
N GLY A 160 -4.76 -10.11 21.29
CA GLY A 160 -3.54 -10.06 20.46
C GLY A 160 -3.56 -9.02 19.33
N LEU A 161 -4.67 -8.32 19.08
CA LEU A 161 -4.79 -7.27 18.06
C LEU A 161 -4.86 -5.84 18.63
N GLU A 162 -4.25 -5.61 19.82
CA GLU A 162 -4.21 -4.30 20.49
C GLU A 162 -3.62 -3.22 19.60
N GLY A 163 -2.55 -3.54 18.86
CA GLY A 163 -1.93 -2.63 17.91
C GLY A 163 -2.89 -2.22 16.79
N HIS A 164 -3.62 -3.18 16.21
CA HIS A 164 -4.59 -2.93 15.15
C HIS A 164 -5.77 -2.09 15.66
N ARG A 165 -6.23 -2.29 16.90
CA ARG A 165 -7.25 -1.42 17.51
C ARG A 165 -6.79 0.02 17.61
N VAL A 166 -5.52 0.25 17.99
CA VAL A 166 -4.94 1.61 18.03
C VAL A 166 -4.87 2.21 16.64
N TRP A 167 -4.44 1.42 15.63
CA TRP A 167 -4.40 1.88 14.23
C TRP A 167 -5.80 2.21 13.72
N SER A 168 -6.79 1.35 13.98
CA SER A 168 -8.19 1.59 13.64
C SER A 168 -8.73 2.88 14.28
N ALA A 169 -8.49 3.08 15.57
CA ALA A 169 -8.91 4.31 16.26
C ALA A 169 -8.25 5.56 15.68
N ASN A 170 -6.96 5.48 15.32
CA ASN A 170 -6.27 6.60 14.69
C ASN A 170 -6.76 6.87 13.27
N ALA A 171 -7.09 5.81 12.50
CA ALA A 171 -7.72 5.94 11.19
C ALA A 171 -9.07 6.69 11.30
N GLY A 172 -9.93 6.28 12.23
CA GLY A 172 -11.20 6.97 12.47
C GLY A 172 -11.03 8.45 12.77
N ARG A 173 -10.04 8.82 13.60
CA ARG A 173 -9.79 10.24 13.94
C ARG A 173 -9.38 11.08 12.74
N VAL A 174 -8.49 10.60 11.88
CA VAL A 174 -8.02 11.38 10.73
C VAL A 174 -9.04 11.39 9.59
N LEU A 175 -9.95 10.42 9.56
CA LEU A 175 -11.07 10.36 8.61
C LEU A 175 -12.32 11.09 9.12
N GLY A 176 -12.36 11.54 10.38
CA GLY A 176 -13.52 12.19 10.99
C GLY A 176 -14.68 11.22 11.25
N LEU A 177 -14.38 9.94 11.49
CA LEU A 177 -15.36 8.91 11.81
C LEU A 177 -15.60 8.85 13.32
N SER A 178 -16.84 8.78 13.74
CA SER A 178 -17.24 8.80 15.16
C SER A 178 -17.26 7.42 15.83
N GLY A 179 -17.39 6.36 15.04
CA GLY A 179 -17.53 4.99 15.51
C GLY A 179 -16.20 4.27 15.79
N LYS A 180 -16.28 3.19 16.59
CA LYS A 180 -15.21 2.20 16.70
C LYS A 180 -15.52 1.07 15.73
N SER A 181 -14.55 0.74 14.86
CA SER A 181 -14.65 -0.44 14.02
C SER A 181 -14.13 -1.67 14.76
N THR A 182 -14.77 -2.80 14.55
CA THR A 182 -14.33 -4.12 15.02
C THR A 182 -13.68 -4.94 13.89
N HIS A 183 -13.67 -4.40 12.67
CA HIS A 183 -13.15 -5.07 11.49
C HIS A 183 -11.66 -4.82 11.30
N ASP A 184 -10.94 -5.82 10.80
CA ASP A 184 -9.53 -5.71 10.43
C ASP A 184 -9.37 -5.85 8.91
N TYR A 185 -8.46 -5.07 8.33
CA TYR A 185 -8.24 -4.97 6.88
C TYR A 185 -6.80 -5.30 6.47
N VAL A 186 -5.98 -5.80 7.41
CA VAL A 186 -4.56 -6.09 7.16
C VAL A 186 -4.38 -7.44 6.53
N SER A 187 -3.71 -7.49 5.37
CA SER A 187 -3.27 -8.72 4.71
C SER A 187 -2.03 -8.45 3.86
N THR A 188 -1.33 -9.49 3.46
CA THR A 188 -0.12 -9.45 2.62
C THR A 188 -0.41 -9.26 1.14
N LEU A 189 -1.66 -9.55 0.71
CA LEU A 189 -2.14 -9.35 -0.65
C LEU A 189 -3.51 -8.72 -0.60
N ILE A 190 -3.60 -7.45 -0.99
CA ILE A 190 -4.82 -6.63 -0.90
C ILE A 190 -5.04 -5.82 -2.17
N SER A 191 -6.28 -5.46 -2.44
CA SER A 191 -6.65 -4.64 -3.58
C SER A 191 -7.34 -3.36 -3.15
N TRP A 192 -6.95 -2.25 -3.81
CA TRP A 192 -7.53 -0.92 -3.63
C TRP A 192 -7.92 -0.33 -4.97
N ASP A 193 -8.93 0.51 -4.94
CA ASP A 193 -9.28 1.36 -6.06
C ASP A 193 -8.49 2.67 -5.98
N ARG A 194 -7.84 3.07 -7.08
CA ARG A 194 -6.98 4.25 -7.14
C ARG A 194 -7.69 5.53 -6.76
N ASP A 195 -8.88 5.75 -7.31
CA ASP A 195 -9.62 6.99 -7.09
C ASP A 195 -10.19 7.04 -5.68
N THR A 196 -10.54 5.88 -5.12
CA THR A 196 -10.90 5.75 -3.69
C THR A 196 -9.72 6.11 -2.77
N VAL A 197 -8.47 5.73 -3.12
CA VAL A 197 -7.29 6.16 -2.35
C VAL A 197 -7.12 7.69 -2.41
N ARG A 198 -7.32 8.30 -3.58
CA ARG A 198 -7.24 9.77 -3.74
C ARG A 198 -8.32 10.46 -2.91
N ALA A 199 -9.55 10.01 -2.98
CA ALA A 199 -10.65 10.54 -2.17
C ALA A 199 -10.41 10.39 -0.66
N MET A 200 -9.80 9.28 -0.23
CA MET A 200 -9.36 9.09 1.16
C MET A 200 -8.33 10.15 1.57
N CYS A 201 -7.34 10.45 0.73
CA CYS A 201 -6.34 11.48 1.01
C CYS A 201 -7.00 12.87 1.13
N GLU A 202 -7.89 13.24 0.22
CA GLU A 202 -8.67 14.49 0.25
C GLU A 202 -9.52 14.58 1.52
N ARG A 203 -10.16 13.47 1.92
CA ARG A 203 -10.93 13.41 3.17
C ARG A 203 -10.06 13.67 4.40
N ILE A 204 -8.87 13.06 4.47
CA ILE A 204 -7.91 13.29 5.56
C ILE A 204 -7.51 14.77 5.61
N GLU A 205 -7.26 15.40 4.48
CA GLU A 205 -6.89 16.82 4.39
C GLU A 205 -8.04 17.73 4.82
N ALA A 206 -9.25 17.45 4.37
CA ALA A 206 -10.45 18.21 4.76
C ALA A 206 -10.73 18.13 6.26
N VAL A 207 -10.56 16.95 6.88
CA VAL A 207 -10.81 16.75 8.30
C VAL A 207 -9.71 17.35 9.17
N THR A 208 -8.45 17.26 8.74
CA THR A 208 -7.31 17.63 9.61
C THR A 208 -6.75 19.03 9.35
N GLY A 209 -7.11 19.66 8.23
CA GLY A 209 -6.51 20.92 7.77
C GLY A 209 -5.02 20.83 7.44
N LYS A 210 -4.50 19.61 7.18
CA LYS A 210 -3.08 19.33 6.91
C LYS A 210 -2.99 18.44 5.68
N SER A 211 -1.84 18.48 4.97
CA SER A 211 -1.60 17.45 3.96
C SER A 211 -1.70 16.05 4.58
N TRP A 212 -2.23 15.08 3.83
CA TRP A 212 -2.45 13.73 4.34
C TRP A 212 -1.15 13.09 4.89
N VAL A 213 0.00 13.35 4.25
CA VAL A 213 1.31 12.87 4.74
C VAL A 213 1.64 13.47 6.12
N ALA A 214 1.40 14.78 6.31
CA ALA A 214 1.64 15.44 7.59
C ALA A 214 0.66 14.96 8.66
N ALA A 215 -0.60 14.75 8.32
CA ALA A 215 -1.63 14.24 9.22
C ALA A 215 -1.30 12.83 9.74
N LEU A 216 -0.89 11.92 8.85
CA LEU A 216 -0.48 10.56 9.21
C LEU A 216 0.86 10.54 9.95
N GLY A 217 1.84 11.30 9.48
CA GLY A 217 3.16 11.38 10.09
C GLY A 217 3.18 12.05 11.49
N ALA A 218 2.15 12.81 11.83
CA ALA A 218 1.97 13.32 13.19
C ALA A 218 1.67 12.21 14.23
N ARG A 219 1.29 11.04 13.78
CA ARG A 219 0.93 9.88 14.61
C ARG A 219 1.69 8.66 14.16
N ARG A 220 2.58 8.13 15.01
CA ARG A 220 3.39 6.95 14.67
C ARG A 220 2.61 5.63 14.60
N ARG A 221 1.36 5.60 15.02
CA ARG A 221 0.55 4.39 15.10
C ARG A 221 -0.60 4.49 14.10
N PHE A 222 -0.32 4.17 12.85
CA PHE A 222 -1.33 4.05 11.79
C PHE A 222 -1.03 2.82 10.94
N SER A 223 -2.03 2.36 10.21
CA SER A 223 -1.91 1.36 9.15
C SER A 223 -2.70 1.87 7.95
N GLU A 224 -2.09 1.85 6.79
CA GLU A 224 -2.71 2.20 5.52
C GLU A 224 -3.89 1.28 5.19
N CYS A 225 -3.79 -0.01 5.57
CA CYS A 225 -4.87 -0.98 5.39
C CYS A 225 -6.11 -0.60 6.22
N LEU A 226 -5.90 -0.21 7.49
CA LEU A 226 -6.99 0.23 8.37
C LEU A 226 -7.57 1.58 7.92
N LEU A 227 -6.74 2.46 7.38
CA LEU A 227 -7.19 3.74 6.80
C LEU A 227 -8.12 3.49 5.61
N TYR A 228 -7.62 2.75 4.60
CA TYR A 228 -8.38 2.48 3.39
C TYR A 228 -9.65 1.67 3.71
N GLY A 229 -9.52 0.61 4.50
CA GLY A 229 -10.65 -0.24 4.85
C GLY A 229 -11.76 0.52 5.56
N ARG A 230 -11.43 1.33 6.56
CA ARG A 230 -12.41 2.16 7.26
C ARG A 230 -13.03 3.24 6.39
N PHE A 231 -12.25 3.84 5.47
CA PHE A 231 -12.77 4.84 4.55
C PHE A 231 -13.79 4.26 3.57
N VAL A 232 -13.60 3.01 3.14
CA VAL A 232 -14.52 2.34 2.20
C VAL A 232 -15.77 1.80 2.90
N ASP A 233 -15.63 1.37 4.14
CA ASP A 233 -16.65 0.59 4.85
C ASP A 233 -17.58 1.46 5.71
N GLU A 234 -17.16 2.69 6.09
CA GLU A 234 -17.85 3.62 6.98
C GLU A 234 -18.02 5.02 6.37
#